data_21993b982a6b8adc46c5b459f544ae48
#
_entry.id   21993b982a6b8adc46c5b459f544ae48
#
_cell.length_a   1.000
_cell.length_b   1.000
_cell.length_c   1.000
_cell.angle_alpha   90.00
_cell.angle_beta   90.00
_cell.angle_gamma   90.00
#
_symmetry.space_group_name_H-M   'P 1'
#
loop_
_entity.id
_entity.type
_entity.pdbx_description
1 polymer ?
#
loop_
_entity_poly.entity_id
_entity_poly.type
_entity_poly.pdbx_seq_one_letter_code
_entity_poly.pdbx_strand_id
1 'polypeptide(L)'
;IRELAQYTDEMRKRFVELAISYNINIITGSMPQIREDGWYNVGFLCRRDGSYETYEKIHITPDEAKSWGLSGGKKVQTFETDSAKIGVLICYDVEFPELSRIMAEQGMQILFVPYLTDTQNAYSRLRVCAQARAIENECFVVIAGSVGILPRVHNMDIQYAQSGVFTPCDFAFPTDGNRAE
;
A
#
# COMPACT_ATOMS: atom_id res chain seq x y z
N ILE A 1 -8.39 12.31 -12.47
CA ILE A 1 -8.60 11.30 -11.42
C ILE A 1 -10.03 10.74 -11.46
N ARG A 2 -11.06 11.57 -11.72
CA ARG A 2 -12.47 11.11 -11.82
C ARG A 2 -12.67 10.01 -12.87
N GLU A 3 -12.04 10.18 -14.02
CA GLU A 3 -12.09 9.18 -15.10
C GLU A 3 -11.46 7.85 -14.70
N LEU A 4 -10.44 7.87 -13.85
CA LEU A 4 -9.81 6.65 -13.36
C LEU A 4 -10.75 5.86 -12.43
N ALA A 5 -11.60 6.52 -11.66
CA ALA A 5 -12.50 5.87 -10.72
C ALA A 5 -13.50 4.91 -11.40
N GLN A 6 -13.83 5.11 -12.67
CA GLN A 6 -14.73 4.21 -13.42
C GLN A 6 -14.12 2.82 -13.68
N TYR A 7 -12.77 2.70 -13.60
CA TYR A 7 -12.06 1.45 -13.85
C TYR A 7 -11.77 0.66 -12.57
N THR A 8 -12.07 1.18 -11.40
CA THR A 8 -11.71 0.56 -10.11
C THR A 8 -12.31 -0.84 -9.94
N ASP A 9 -13.57 -1.01 -10.31
CA ASP A 9 -14.23 -2.32 -10.25
C ASP A 9 -13.73 -3.31 -11.32
N GLU A 10 -13.41 -2.81 -12.51
CA GLU A 10 -12.82 -3.63 -13.57
C GLU A 10 -11.40 -4.09 -13.16
N MET A 11 -10.59 -3.19 -12.62
CA MET A 11 -9.27 -3.50 -12.07
C MET A 11 -9.37 -4.59 -10.99
N ARG A 12 -10.28 -4.44 -10.02
CA ARG A 12 -10.52 -5.45 -8.98
C ARG A 12 -10.85 -6.81 -9.57
N LYS A 13 -11.81 -6.87 -10.50
CA LYS A 13 -12.21 -8.12 -11.17
C LYS A 13 -11.00 -8.78 -11.86
N ARG A 14 -10.22 -7.98 -12.58
CA ARG A 14 -9.04 -8.49 -13.28
C ARG A 14 -7.99 -9.06 -12.32
N PHE A 15 -7.74 -8.41 -11.19
CA PHE A 15 -6.80 -8.92 -10.19
C PHE A 15 -7.33 -10.17 -9.47
N VAL A 16 -8.63 -10.31 -9.25
CA VAL A 16 -9.23 -11.55 -8.76
C VAL A 16 -8.99 -12.71 -9.75
N GLU A 17 -9.23 -12.50 -11.05
CA GLU A 17 -8.95 -13.48 -12.09
C GLU A 17 -7.47 -13.90 -12.12
N LEU A 18 -6.55 -12.93 -12.01
CA LEU A 18 -5.12 -13.20 -11.95
C LEU A 18 -4.73 -13.96 -10.68
N ALA A 19 -5.29 -13.61 -9.51
CA ALA A 19 -5.05 -14.31 -8.26
C ALA A 19 -5.42 -15.79 -8.35
N ILE A 20 -6.58 -16.10 -8.92
CA ILE A 20 -7.02 -17.47 -9.18
C ILE A 20 -6.10 -18.16 -10.20
N SER A 21 -5.87 -17.53 -11.36
CA SER A 21 -5.14 -18.12 -12.48
C SER A 21 -3.71 -18.48 -12.13
N TYR A 22 -3.03 -17.61 -11.35
CA TYR A 22 -1.65 -17.83 -10.91
C TYR A 22 -1.56 -18.51 -9.53
N ASN A 23 -2.68 -18.81 -8.88
CA ASN A 23 -2.74 -19.39 -7.54
C ASN A 23 -1.92 -18.61 -6.51
N ILE A 24 -2.08 -17.28 -6.48
CA ILE A 24 -1.36 -16.36 -5.58
C ILE A 24 -2.33 -15.36 -4.94
N ASN A 25 -1.97 -14.81 -3.77
CA ASN A 25 -2.64 -13.64 -3.20
C ASN A 25 -2.01 -12.37 -3.79
N ILE A 26 -2.84 -11.40 -4.18
CA ILE A 26 -2.39 -10.15 -4.81
C ILE A 26 -2.88 -8.94 -4.01
N ILE A 27 -1.96 -8.03 -3.70
CA ILE A 27 -2.26 -6.69 -3.19
C ILE A 27 -2.16 -5.73 -4.39
N THR A 28 -3.27 -5.10 -4.75
CA THR A 28 -3.44 -4.47 -6.07
C THR A 28 -2.81 -3.08 -6.21
N GLY A 29 -2.22 -2.51 -5.18
CA GLY A 29 -2.03 -1.06 -5.16
C GLY A 29 -3.37 -0.36 -4.87
N SER A 30 -3.54 0.90 -5.32
CA SER A 30 -4.77 1.63 -5.00
C SER A 30 -5.26 2.51 -6.14
N MET A 31 -6.58 2.73 -6.17
CA MET A 31 -7.30 3.50 -7.18
C MET A 31 -8.35 4.40 -6.52
N PRO A 32 -8.71 5.53 -7.15
CA PRO A 32 -9.80 6.35 -6.65
C PRO A 32 -11.14 5.62 -6.78
N GLN A 33 -11.94 5.68 -5.73
CA GLN A 33 -13.31 5.15 -5.71
C GLN A 33 -14.29 6.25 -5.28
N ILE A 34 -15.36 6.42 -6.04
CA ILE A 34 -16.45 7.35 -5.73
C ILE A 34 -17.50 6.58 -4.94
N ARG A 35 -17.91 7.13 -3.80
CA ARG A 35 -19.02 6.64 -2.97
C ARG A 35 -20.00 7.77 -2.71
N GLU A 36 -21.16 7.46 -2.15
CA GLU A 36 -22.19 8.44 -1.81
C GLU A 36 -21.69 9.54 -0.85
N ASP A 37 -20.80 9.15 0.09
CA ASP A 37 -20.27 10.02 1.15
C ASP A 37 -18.91 10.67 0.82
N GLY A 38 -18.33 10.40 -0.36
CA GLY A 38 -17.06 10.99 -0.74
C GLY A 38 -16.22 10.19 -1.73
N TRP A 39 -14.99 10.62 -1.86
CA TRP A 39 -13.99 10.01 -2.74
C TRP A 39 -12.88 9.43 -1.89
N TYR A 40 -12.50 8.21 -2.18
CA TYR A 40 -11.52 7.47 -1.41
C TYR A 40 -10.44 6.89 -2.31
N ASN A 41 -9.26 6.70 -1.76
CA ASN A 41 -8.20 5.94 -2.38
C ASN A 41 -8.24 4.52 -1.82
N VAL A 42 -8.60 3.54 -2.65
CA VAL A 42 -8.87 2.17 -2.22
C VAL A 42 -8.03 1.16 -2.98
N GLY A 43 -7.65 0.08 -2.31
CA GLY A 43 -7.03 -1.07 -2.93
C GLY A 43 -7.69 -2.37 -2.46
N PHE A 44 -7.26 -3.48 -3.04
CA PHE A 44 -7.86 -4.78 -2.80
C PHE A 44 -6.79 -5.84 -2.48
N LEU A 45 -7.06 -6.64 -1.48
CA LEU A 45 -6.43 -7.93 -1.32
C LEU A 45 -7.28 -8.95 -2.09
N CYS A 46 -6.77 -9.43 -3.20
CA CYS A 46 -7.41 -10.48 -4.00
C CYS A 46 -6.75 -11.83 -3.68
N ARG A 47 -7.52 -12.79 -3.16
CA ARG A 47 -6.99 -14.09 -2.77
C ARG A 47 -7.08 -15.10 -3.91
N ARG A 48 -6.25 -16.12 -3.82
CA ARG A 48 -6.19 -17.22 -4.79
C ARG A 48 -7.48 -18.05 -4.87
N ASP A 49 -8.34 -17.98 -3.86
CA ASP A 49 -9.65 -18.63 -3.85
C ASP A 49 -10.76 -17.79 -4.51
N GLY A 50 -10.43 -16.60 -5.00
CA GLY A 50 -11.35 -15.66 -5.64
C GLY A 50 -12.04 -14.70 -4.67
N SER A 51 -11.86 -14.84 -3.37
CA SER A 51 -12.34 -13.86 -2.41
C SER A 51 -11.49 -12.58 -2.44
N TYR A 52 -12.06 -11.46 -2.00
CA TYR A 52 -11.32 -10.22 -1.88
C TYR A 52 -11.79 -9.40 -0.68
N GLU A 53 -10.89 -8.56 -0.18
CA GLU A 53 -11.17 -7.53 0.83
C GLU A 53 -10.61 -6.18 0.37
N THR A 54 -11.19 -5.10 0.92
CA THR A 54 -10.82 -3.73 0.57
C THR A 54 -10.01 -3.11 1.69
N TYR A 55 -8.96 -2.37 1.34
CA TYR A 55 -8.24 -1.46 2.24
C TYR A 55 -8.29 -0.04 1.70
N GLU A 56 -8.15 0.94 2.58
CA GLU A 56 -8.31 2.36 2.27
C GLU A 56 -7.11 3.15 2.77
N LYS A 57 -6.73 4.19 2.02
CA LYS A 57 -5.77 5.18 2.49
C LYS A 57 -6.39 5.99 3.63
N ILE A 58 -5.74 6.00 4.78
CA ILE A 58 -6.22 6.68 5.99
C ILE A 58 -5.80 8.16 5.98
N HIS A 59 -4.51 8.42 5.75
CA HIS A 59 -3.96 9.77 5.71
C HIS A 59 -3.81 10.25 4.27
N ILE A 60 -4.68 11.15 3.88
CA ILE A 60 -4.65 11.79 2.58
C ILE A 60 -3.61 12.92 2.61
N THR A 61 -2.73 12.97 1.60
CA THR A 61 -1.77 14.07 1.50
C THR A 61 -2.48 15.40 1.24
N PRO A 62 -1.90 16.54 1.64
CA PRO A 62 -2.49 17.85 1.39
C PRO A 62 -2.81 18.09 -0.09
N ASP A 63 -1.99 17.58 -1.01
CA ASP A 63 -2.22 17.71 -2.43
C ASP A 63 -3.37 16.84 -2.94
N GLU A 64 -3.47 15.59 -2.50
CA GLU A 64 -4.60 14.71 -2.81
C GLU A 64 -5.94 15.29 -2.32
N ALA A 65 -5.94 15.88 -1.12
CA ALA A 65 -7.12 16.54 -0.59
C ALA A 65 -7.50 17.77 -1.43
N LYS A 66 -6.52 18.64 -1.73
CA LYS A 66 -6.76 19.90 -2.42
C LYS A 66 -7.05 19.72 -3.92
N SER A 67 -6.24 18.90 -4.60
CA SER A 67 -6.28 18.77 -6.06
C SER A 67 -7.28 17.73 -6.53
N TRP A 68 -7.50 16.67 -5.73
CA TRP A 68 -8.35 15.55 -6.11
C TRP A 68 -9.62 15.42 -5.27
N GLY A 69 -9.68 16.08 -4.11
CA GLY A 69 -10.85 16.04 -3.23
C GLY A 69 -11.03 14.69 -2.55
N LEU A 70 -9.93 13.93 -2.32
CA LEU A 70 -9.98 12.66 -1.64
C LEU A 70 -10.25 12.82 -0.15
N SER A 71 -10.98 11.88 0.41
CA SER A 71 -11.26 11.74 1.84
C SER A 71 -10.46 10.57 2.43
N GLY A 72 -10.04 10.70 3.68
CA GLY A 72 -9.38 9.64 4.41
C GLY A 72 -10.32 8.49 4.78
N GLY A 73 -9.81 7.26 4.70
CA GLY A 73 -10.46 6.08 5.21
C GLY A 73 -10.59 6.11 6.73
N LYS A 74 -11.40 5.21 7.29
CA LYS A 74 -11.74 5.22 8.72
C LYS A 74 -11.34 3.93 9.46
N LYS A 75 -10.84 2.92 8.74
CA LYS A 75 -10.63 1.60 9.31
C LYS A 75 -9.18 1.15 9.16
N VAL A 76 -8.52 0.93 10.29
CA VAL A 76 -7.22 0.26 10.38
C VAL A 76 -7.48 -1.20 10.73
N GLN A 77 -7.03 -2.11 9.86
CA GLN A 77 -7.30 -3.55 10.03
C GLN A 77 -6.19 -4.41 9.45
N THR A 78 -6.06 -5.61 9.97
CA THR A 78 -5.26 -6.69 9.41
C THR A 78 -6.12 -7.64 8.60
N PHE A 79 -5.48 -8.42 7.75
CA PHE A 79 -6.13 -9.41 6.88
C PHE A 79 -5.49 -10.78 7.10
N GLU A 80 -6.31 -11.80 7.25
CA GLU A 80 -5.84 -13.19 7.26
C GLU A 80 -5.61 -13.66 5.82
N THR A 81 -4.48 -14.31 5.60
CA THR A 81 -4.21 -15.05 4.37
C THR A 81 -3.78 -16.47 4.73
N ASP A 82 -3.69 -17.34 3.75
CA ASP A 82 -3.20 -18.70 3.93
C ASP A 82 -1.68 -18.78 4.23
N SER A 83 -0.98 -17.66 4.16
CA SER A 83 0.48 -17.61 4.36
C SER A 83 0.88 -16.81 5.60
N ALA A 84 0.14 -15.74 5.93
CA ALA A 84 0.45 -14.85 7.04
C ALA A 84 -0.73 -13.92 7.34
N LYS A 85 -0.73 -13.33 8.55
CA LYS A 85 -1.56 -12.17 8.85
C LYS A 85 -0.85 -10.92 8.36
N ILE A 86 -1.50 -10.17 7.47
CA ILE A 86 -0.90 -9.01 6.80
C ILE A 86 -1.60 -7.70 7.15
N GLY A 87 -0.86 -6.61 7.06
CA GLY A 87 -1.36 -5.24 7.03
C GLY A 87 -1.11 -4.60 5.67
N VAL A 88 -1.90 -3.60 5.33
CA VAL A 88 -1.65 -2.75 4.15
C VAL A 88 -1.80 -1.29 4.53
N LEU A 89 -0.75 -0.50 4.27
CA LEU A 89 -0.74 0.95 4.41
C LEU A 89 -0.41 1.58 3.06
N ILE A 90 -1.19 2.56 2.62
CA ILE A 90 -0.98 3.16 1.31
C ILE A 90 -0.07 4.37 1.41
N CYS A 91 1.15 4.27 0.84
CA CYS A 91 2.06 5.40 0.63
C CYS A 91 2.29 6.22 1.91
N TYR A 92 1.75 7.44 1.98
CA TYR A 92 1.88 8.39 3.08
C TYR A 92 1.49 7.80 4.46
N ASP A 93 0.60 6.82 4.50
CA ASP A 93 0.20 6.15 5.75
C ASP A 93 1.38 5.55 6.51
N VAL A 94 2.42 5.06 5.84
CA VAL A 94 3.59 4.47 6.49
C VAL A 94 4.41 5.46 7.30
N GLU A 95 4.25 6.76 7.05
CA GLU A 95 4.91 7.82 7.81
C GLU A 95 4.31 7.99 9.22
N PHE A 96 3.13 7.41 9.50
CA PHE A 96 2.43 7.48 10.78
C PHE A 96 2.61 6.15 11.55
N PRO A 97 3.50 6.11 12.57
CA PRO A 97 3.84 4.88 13.28
C PRO A 97 2.65 4.24 14.00
N GLU A 98 1.66 5.03 14.38
CA GLU A 98 0.48 4.56 15.10
C GLU A 98 -0.31 3.51 14.31
N LEU A 99 -0.42 3.68 12.99
CA LEU A 99 -1.17 2.74 12.14
C LEU A 99 -0.54 1.36 12.13
N SER A 100 0.78 1.30 11.93
CA SER A 100 1.50 0.02 11.93
C SER A 100 1.52 -0.62 13.31
N ARG A 101 1.59 0.18 14.39
CA ARG A 101 1.54 -0.31 15.77
C ARG A 101 0.18 -0.97 16.06
N ILE A 102 -0.93 -0.34 15.69
CA ILE A 102 -2.28 -0.92 15.83
C ILE A 102 -2.39 -2.26 15.09
N MET A 103 -1.82 -2.35 13.88
CA MET A 103 -1.82 -3.61 13.11
C MET A 103 -0.92 -4.66 13.76
N ALA A 104 0.24 -4.28 14.29
CA ALA A 104 1.15 -5.18 15.00
C ALA A 104 0.49 -5.78 16.25
N GLU A 105 -0.24 -4.98 17.02
CA GLU A 105 -1.01 -5.44 18.18
C GLU A 105 -2.15 -6.41 17.78
N GLN A 106 -2.62 -6.34 16.54
CA GLN A 106 -3.55 -7.31 15.96
C GLN A 106 -2.86 -8.58 15.45
N GLY A 107 -1.53 -8.69 15.59
CA GLY A 107 -0.73 -9.84 15.18
C GLY A 107 -0.25 -9.82 13.73
N MET A 108 -0.13 -8.65 13.12
CA MET A 108 0.44 -8.49 11.77
C MET A 108 1.89 -9.01 11.72
N GLN A 109 2.20 -9.80 10.72
CA GLN A 109 3.52 -10.37 10.45
C GLN A 109 4.21 -9.69 9.26
N ILE A 110 3.43 -9.25 8.27
CA ILE A 110 3.94 -8.60 7.06
C ILE A 110 3.11 -7.34 6.79
N LEU A 111 3.79 -6.21 6.66
CA LEU A 111 3.20 -4.95 6.22
C LEU A 111 3.51 -4.72 4.74
N PHE A 112 2.48 -4.54 3.92
CA PHE A 112 2.62 -4.13 2.54
C PHE A 112 2.35 -2.64 2.37
N VAL A 113 3.21 -1.98 1.60
CA VAL A 113 3.11 -0.53 1.34
C VAL A 113 3.16 -0.28 -0.16
N PRO A 114 2.01 -0.36 -0.85
CA PRO A 114 1.91 0.15 -2.20
C PRO A 114 2.01 1.68 -2.19
N TYR A 115 2.77 2.25 -3.15
CA TYR A 115 3.01 3.69 -3.13
C TYR A 115 3.25 4.28 -4.52
N LEU A 116 3.14 5.60 -4.61
CA LEU A 116 3.55 6.43 -5.72
C LEU A 116 4.30 7.63 -5.16
N THR A 117 5.51 7.88 -5.66
CA THR A 117 6.30 9.07 -5.38
C THR A 117 6.83 9.68 -6.68
N ASP A 118 7.00 10.99 -6.71
CA ASP A 118 7.46 11.76 -7.88
C ASP A 118 8.96 12.04 -7.86
N THR A 119 9.57 12.00 -6.67
CA THR A 119 10.96 12.38 -6.46
C THR A 119 11.71 11.35 -5.64
N GLN A 120 13.03 11.35 -5.80
CA GLN A 120 13.92 10.53 -4.96
C GLN A 120 13.79 10.90 -3.48
N ASN A 121 13.57 12.18 -3.15
CA ASN A 121 13.39 12.61 -1.76
C ASN A 121 12.12 12.01 -1.14
N ALA A 122 11.01 12.00 -1.87
CA ALA A 122 9.76 11.39 -1.43
C ALA A 122 9.91 9.88 -1.25
N TYR A 123 10.57 9.20 -2.19
CA TYR A 123 10.93 7.79 -2.06
C TYR A 123 11.79 7.53 -0.82
N SER A 124 12.87 8.30 -0.63
CA SER A 124 13.79 8.11 0.50
C SER A 124 13.08 8.25 1.85
N ARG A 125 12.18 9.23 1.98
CA ARG A 125 11.37 9.41 3.18
C ARG A 125 10.48 8.20 3.45
N LEU A 126 9.73 7.76 2.43
CA LEU A 126 8.87 6.58 2.53
C LEU A 126 9.68 5.33 2.90
N ARG A 127 10.81 5.11 2.22
CA ARG A 127 11.70 3.97 2.45
C ARG A 127 12.21 3.91 3.89
N VAL A 128 12.70 5.03 4.41
CA VAL A 128 13.21 5.11 5.79
C VAL A 128 12.10 4.85 6.81
N CYS A 129 10.91 5.40 6.58
CA CYS A 129 9.76 5.12 7.43
C CYS A 129 9.37 3.64 7.37
N ALA A 130 9.31 3.03 6.20
CA ALA A 130 9.00 1.61 6.03
C ALA A 130 10.01 0.71 6.77
N GLN A 131 11.30 1.02 6.67
CA GLN A 131 12.34 0.30 7.41
C GLN A 131 12.19 0.46 8.93
N ALA A 132 11.86 1.67 9.40
CA ALA A 132 11.57 1.90 10.82
C ALA A 132 10.38 1.05 11.32
N ARG A 133 9.32 0.90 10.51
CA ARG A 133 8.17 0.04 10.86
C ARG A 133 8.56 -1.43 11.00
N ALA A 134 9.49 -1.92 10.18
CA ALA A 134 10.01 -3.28 10.32
C ALA A 134 10.69 -3.49 11.66
N ILE A 135 11.53 -2.54 12.07
CA ILE A 135 12.30 -2.60 13.33
C ILE A 135 11.37 -2.45 14.55
N GLU A 136 10.52 -1.40 14.54
CA GLU A 136 9.66 -1.05 15.67
C GLU A 136 8.60 -2.11 16.00
N ASN A 137 8.17 -2.88 15.00
CA ASN A 137 7.08 -3.83 15.13
C ASN A 137 7.51 -5.29 14.93
N GLU A 138 8.79 -5.55 14.77
CA GLU A 138 9.38 -6.89 14.57
C GLU A 138 8.67 -7.67 13.44
N CYS A 139 8.42 -6.99 12.31
CA CYS A 139 7.69 -7.55 11.18
C CYS A 139 8.45 -7.36 9.86
N PHE A 140 8.04 -8.08 8.82
CA PHE A 140 8.51 -7.78 7.48
C PHE A 140 7.73 -6.59 6.91
N VAL A 141 8.43 -5.74 6.15
CA VAL A 141 7.78 -4.64 5.41
C VAL A 141 8.16 -4.74 3.94
N VAL A 142 7.15 -4.78 3.09
CA VAL A 142 7.31 -4.86 1.63
C VAL A 142 6.81 -3.55 1.03
N ILE A 143 7.70 -2.83 0.36
CA ILE A 143 7.33 -1.64 -0.40
C ILE A 143 7.27 -1.97 -1.89
N ALA A 144 6.23 -1.51 -2.58
CA ALA A 144 6.07 -1.68 -4.02
C ALA A 144 5.56 -0.36 -4.62
N GLY A 145 6.39 0.27 -5.44
CA GLY A 145 6.11 1.58 -5.99
C GLY A 145 5.70 1.56 -7.45
N SER A 146 4.84 2.51 -7.81
CA SER A 146 4.47 2.74 -9.20
C SER A 146 5.61 3.43 -9.94
N VAL A 147 5.88 2.97 -11.15
CA VAL A 147 6.86 3.55 -12.07
C VAL A 147 6.21 3.90 -13.41
N GLY A 148 6.76 4.88 -14.08
CA GLY A 148 6.27 5.28 -15.41
C GLY A 148 5.90 6.76 -15.48
N ILE A 149 5.14 7.09 -16.50
CA ILE A 149 4.70 8.46 -16.78
C ILE A 149 3.23 8.40 -17.16
N LEU A 150 2.40 9.16 -16.45
CA LEU A 150 1.00 9.34 -16.80
C LEU A 150 0.75 10.83 -17.14
N PRO A 151 1.06 11.25 -18.36
CA PRO A 151 0.94 12.65 -18.76
C PRO A 151 -0.51 13.12 -18.65
N ARG A 152 -0.71 14.40 -18.28
CA ARG A 152 -2.01 15.06 -18.10
C ARG A 152 -2.75 14.69 -16.81
N VAL A 153 -2.16 13.89 -15.92
CA VAL A 153 -2.68 13.69 -14.58
C VAL A 153 -1.74 14.37 -13.60
N HIS A 154 -2.23 15.41 -12.95
CA HIS A 154 -1.46 16.17 -11.96
C HIS A 154 -0.91 15.24 -10.87
N ASN A 155 0.37 15.38 -10.52
CA ASN A 155 1.15 14.53 -9.60
C ASN A 155 1.30 13.05 -10.01
N MET A 156 1.05 12.70 -11.27
CA MET A 156 1.33 11.37 -11.81
C MET A 156 2.14 11.42 -13.10
N ASP A 157 2.57 12.59 -13.50
CA ASP A 157 3.35 12.86 -14.71
C ASP A 157 4.79 12.35 -14.62
N ILE A 158 5.35 12.26 -13.41
CA ILE A 158 6.64 11.63 -13.14
C ILE A 158 6.46 10.68 -11.96
N GLN A 159 7.01 9.47 -12.06
CA GLN A 159 6.97 8.48 -10.99
C GLN A 159 8.36 7.89 -10.78
N TYR A 160 8.88 8.02 -9.55
CA TYR A 160 10.15 7.48 -9.12
C TYR A 160 9.91 6.48 -7.98
N ALA A 161 10.29 5.23 -8.18
CA ALA A 161 10.12 4.21 -7.16
C ALA A 161 11.14 3.08 -7.27
N GLN A 162 11.39 2.41 -6.15
CA GLN A 162 12.08 1.14 -6.05
C GLN A 162 11.28 0.23 -5.13
N SER A 163 11.17 -1.05 -5.46
CA SER A 163 10.53 -2.03 -4.60
C SER A 163 11.55 -2.63 -3.65
N GLY A 164 11.13 -2.98 -2.43
CA GLY A 164 12.05 -3.51 -1.44
C GLY A 164 11.35 -4.36 -0.38
N VAL A 165 12.14 -5.19 0.30
CA VAL A 165 11.72 -6.01 1.44
C VAL A 165 12.64 -5.70 2.62
N PHE A 166 12.07 -5.16 3.68
CA PHE A 166 12.77 -4.82 4.92
C PHE A 166 12.43 -5.80 6.03
N THR A 167 13.40 -6.01 6.89
CA THR A 167 13.31 -6.90 8.04
C THR A 167 13.71 -6.16 9.31
N PRO A 168 13.41 -6.69 10.52
CA PRO A 168 14.07 -6.26 11.74
C PRO A 168 15.59 -6.38 11.59
N CYS A 169 16.34 -5.56 12.35
CA CYS A 169 17.81 -5.61 12.37
C CYS A 169 18.36 -6.53 13.49
N ASP A 170 17.66 -7.63 13.78
CA ASP A 170 18.07 -8.62 14.76
C ASP A 170 19.07 -9.64 14.21
N PHE A 171 19.71 -10.42 15.08
CA PHE A 171 20.79 -11.38 14.74
C PHE A 171 20.42 -12.37 13.63
N ALA A 172 19.15 -12.70 13.45
CA ALA A 172 18.68 -13.62 12.40
C ALA A 172 18.50 -12.94 11.03
N PHE A 173 18.64 -11.62 10.95
CA PHE A 173 18.36 -10.81 9.75
C PHE A 173 19.62 -10.06 9.28
N PRO A 174 19.59 -9.49 8.05
CA PRO A 174 20.65 -8.61 7.60
C PRO A 174 20.85 -7.42 8.55
N THR A 175 22.10 -7.02 8.78
CA THR A 175 22.47 -5.97 9.75
C THR A 175 21.92 -4.59 9.39
N ASP A 176 21.62 -4.36 8.13
CA ASP A 176 20.99 -3.12 7.62
C ASP A 176 19.45 -3.24 7.45
N GLY A 177 18.88 -4.39 7.81
CA GLY A 177 17.46 -4.66 7.67
C GLY A 177 16.97 -4.70 6.23
N ASN A 178 17.86 -4.76 5.24
CA ASN A 178 17.50 -4.83 3.83
C ASN A 178 17.64 -6.27 3.32
N ARG A 179 16.52 -6.91 2.98
CA ARG A 179 16.52 -8.27 2.43
C ARG A 179 16.62 -8.26 0.90
N ALA A 180 15.98 -7.29 0.25
CA ALA A 180 15.99 -7.08 -1.19
C ALA A 180 15.57 -5.65 -1.53
N GLU A 181 16.25 -5.03 -2.48
CA GLU A 181 15.93 -3.69 -3.00
C GLU A 181 16.32 -3.56 -4.47
#